data_603b4e0c36dd176d3619714593e9b9a9
#
_entry.id   603b4e0c36dd176d3619714593e9b9a9
#
_cell.length_a   1.000
_cell.length_b   1.000
_cell.length_c   1.000
_cell.angle_alpha   90.00
_cell.angle_beta   90.00
_cell.angle_gamma   90.00
#
_symmetry.space_group_name_H-M   'P 1'
#
loop_
_entity.id
_entity.type
_entity.pdbx_description
1 polymer ?
#
loop_
_entity_poly.entity_id
_entity_poly.type
_entity_poly.pdbx_seq_one_letter_code
_entity_poly.pdbx_strand_id
1 'polypeptide(L)'
;MSLNFSMRCSTVLPNKPTLTEKNLPDQTGKVFIVTGASGGLGKLLTKILYQHNGKVYLAARSETKTKEAIEEITAAHPSSKGELLFLKLQLDDLTTIKQTATEFLAKENRLDVLWNNAGVMIPPAGSRTKQGYELQYGVNNLGHFLLTYFLRPALETAANIAPKNSVRVIWVSSSAADAAPNPAIELTNMDYHRDEGAWMKYCRSKAASVVHSAEFVRRTKGTGIISLSLNPGNFVTNLQQNMSKMELTMFKLIASEPINGAYTELFAGLSDTITEEDNGGWVSPFGKVEKVRKDLVDPTLGEKFWDWSLQQLRPYM
;
A
#
# COMPACT_ATOMS: atom_id res chain seq x y z
N MET A 1 17.18 -16.27 20.14
CA MET A 1 16.76 -14.90 19.77
C MET A 1 15.40 -14.64 20.39
N SER A 2 15.30 -13.76 21.37
CA SER A 2 14.03 -13.39 21.98
C SER A 2 13.24 -12.55 20.96
N LEU A 3 12.10 -13.07 20.50
CA LEU A 3 11.12 -12.29 19.76
C LEU A 3 10.52 -11.25 20.72
N ASN A 4 11.06 -10.05 20.74
CA ASN A 4 10.42 -8.91 21.40
C ASN A 4 9.22 -8.48 20.55
N PHE A 5 8.17 -9.28 20.56
CA PHE A 5 6.91 -8.97 19.90
C PHE A 5 6.09 -8.05 20.82
N SER A 6 6.36 -6.75 20.75
CA SER A 6 5.49 -5.74 21.34
C SER A 6 4.43 -5.34 20.30
N MET A 7 3.33 -6.08 20.29
CA MET A 7 2.18 -5.70 19.46
C MET A 7 1.62 -4.37 19.99
N ARG A 8 1.41 -3.39 19.09
CA ARG A 8 0.83 -2.09 19.47
C ARG A 8 -0.57 -2.29 20.03
N CYS A 9 -0.91 -1.59 21.10
CA CYS A 9 -2.28 -1.65 21.68
C CYS A 9 -3.35 -1.33 20.62
N SER A 10 -3.08 -0.41 19.71
CA SER A 10 -3.97 -0.04 18.60
C SER A 10 -4.25 -1.17 17.60
N THR A 11 -3.39 -2.19 17.53
CA THR A 11 -3.62 -3.39 16.69
C THR A 11 -4.61 -4.36 17.34
N VAL A 12 -4.65 -4.41 18.69
CA VAL A 12 -5.50 -5.33 19.46
C VAL A 12 -6.83 -4.66 19.82
N LEU A 13 -6.76 -3.38 20.16
CA LEU A 13 -7.92 -2.55 20.53
C LEU A 13 -7.95 -1.33 19.59
N PRO A 14 -8.42 -1.50 18.35
CA PRO A 14 -8.42 -0.44 17.36
C PRO A 14 -9.40 0.68 17.73
N ASN A 15 -9.09 1.90 17.31
CA ASN A 15 -9.97 3.04 17.47
C ASN A 15 -11.22 2.90 16.60
N LYS A 16 -12.26 3.66 16.92
CA LYS A 16 -13.38 3.80 15.98
C LYS A 16 -12.94 4.63 14.77
N PRO A 17 -13.35 4.25 13.54
CA PRO A 17 -13.04 5.04 12.36
C PRO A 17 -13.62 6.46 12.47
N THR A 18 -12.81 7.46 12.17
CA THR A 18 -13.21 8.87 12.16
C THR A 18 -13.56 9.38 10.76
N LEU A 19 -13.04 8.73 9.72
CA LEU A 19 -13.34 9.00 8.32
C LEU A 19 -13.91 7.75 7.66
N THR A 20 -15.13 7.86 7.14
CA THR A 20 -15.90 6.78 6.53
C THR A 20 -16.65 7.30 5.29
N GLU A 21 -17.36 6.44 4.58
CA GLU A 21 -18.25 6.86 3.48
C GLU A 21 -19.37 7.84 3.91
N LYS A 22 -19.64 7.95 5.22
CA LYS A 22 -20.71 8.84 5.72
C LYS A 22 -20.28 10.29 5.81
N ASN A 23 -18.99 10.54 5.92
CA ASN A 23 -18.46 11.90 6.16
C ASN A 23 -17.27 12.25 5.25
N LEU A 24 -16.94 11.40 4.27
CA LEU A 24 -15.98 11.75 3.24
C LEU A 24 -16.56 12.88 2.38
N PRO A 25 -15.84 14.01 2.20
CA PRO A 25 -16.27 15.06 1.27
C PRO A 25 -16.30 14.58 -0.19
N ASP A 26 -16.91 15.37 -1.06
CA ASP A 26 -16.90 15.17 -2.50
C ASP A 26 -15.47 15.11 -3.06
N GLN A 27 -15.21 14.15 -3.95
CA GLN A 27 -13.90 13.90 -4.55
C GLN A 27 -13.86 14.24 -6.05
N THR A 28 -14.85 14.99 -6.54
CA THR A 28 -14.90 15.43 -7.94
C THR A 28 -13.58 16.12 -8.35
N GLY A 29 -13.03 15.72 -9.50
CA GLY A 29 -11.81 16.27 -10.06
C GLY A 29 -10.51 15.72 -9.48
N LYS A 30 -10.57 14.79 -8.50
CA LYS A 30 -9.40 14.08 -8.00
C LYS A 30 -9.20 12.74 -8.71
N VAL A 31 -7.94 12.40 -8.92
CA VAL A 31 -7.51 11.19 -9.61
C VAL A 31 -6.76 10.28 -8.64
N PHE A 32 -7.15 9.03 -8.58
CA PHE A 32 -6.66 8.04 -7.64
C PHE A 32 -6.17 6.78 -8.36
N ILE A 33 -5.12 6.15 -7.81
CA ILE A 33 -4.73 4.78 -8.17
C ILE A 33 -4.79 3.92 -6.92
N VAL A 34 -5.51 2.79 -7.01
CA VAL A 34 -5.53 1.76 -5.97
C VAL A 34 -4.98 0.46 -6.56
N THR A 35 -3.84 -0.02 -6.06
CA THR A 35 -3.29 -1.30 -6.50
C THR A 35 -4.01 -2.46 -5.80
N GLY A 36 -4.27 -3.56 -6.53
CA GLY A 36 -5.02 -4.70 -6.00
C GLY A 36 -6.52 -4.44 -5.82
N ALA A 37 -7.08 -3.49 -6.56
CA ALA A 37 -8.44 -3.01 -6.39
C ALA A 37 -9.54 -3.94 -6.94
N SER A 38 -9.20 -5.08 -7.55
CA SER A 38 -10.20 -6.06 -8.02
C SER A 38 -10.83 -6.89 -6.89
N GLY A 39 -10.40 -6.70 -5.63
CA GLY A 39 -10.94 -7.44 -4.47
C GLY A 39 -10.43 -6.91 -3.14
N GLY A 40 -10.85 -7.54 -2.05
CA GLY A 40 -10.39 -7.21 -0.69
C GLY A 40 -10.57 -5.75 -0.30
N LEU A 41 -9.60 -5.22 0.45
CA LEU A 41 -9.64 -3.84 0.95
C LEU A 41 -9.60 -2.81 -0.18
N GLY A 42 -8.78 -3.05 -1.22
CA GLY A 42 -8.68 -2.15 -2.37
C GLY A 42 -10.01 -1.97 -3.11
N LYS A 43 -10.83 -3.03 -3.25
CA LYS A 43 -12.18 -2.93 -3.82
C LYS A 43 -13.12 -2.11 -2.94
N LEU A 44 -13.07 -2.32 -1.62
CA LEU A 44 -13.88 -1.57 -0.65
C LEU A 44 -13.51 -0.09 -0.65
N LEU A 45 -12.22 0.22 -0.64
CA LEU A 45 -11.72 1.60 -0.77
C LEU A 45 -12.18 2.23 -2.08
N THR A 46 -12.02 1.54 -3.20
CA THR A 46 -12.47 2.01 -4.54
C THR A 46 -13.95 2.33 -4.55
N LYS A 47 -14.79 1.47 -3.93
CA LYS A 47 -16.24 1.69 -3.79
C LYS A 47 -16.54 3.01 -3.08
N ILE A 48 -15.85 3.29 -1.95
CA ILE A 48 -16.03 4.52 -1.19
C ILE A 48 -15.62 5.75 -2.02
N LEU A 49 -14.45 5.69 -2.68
CA LEU A 49 -13.96 6.78 -3.53
C LEU A 49 -14.91 7.09 -4.68
N TYR A 50 -15.40 6.05 -5.35
CA TYR A 50 -16.39 6.18 -6.44
C TYR A 50 -17.71 6.75 -5.96
N GLN A 51 -18.25 6.28 -4.83
CA GLN A 51 -19.46 6.80 -4.21
C GLN A 51 -19.41 8.32 -4.01
N HIS A 52 -18.21 8.86 -3.79
CA HIS A 52 -17.94 10.28 -3.59
C HIS A 52 -17.37 10.98 -4.83
N ASN A 53 -17.68 10.49 -6.02
CA ASN A 53 -17.36 11.09 -7.32
C ASN A 53 -15.87 11.14 -7.69
N GLY A 54 -15.01 10.34 -7.05
CA GLY A 54 -13.61 10.21 -7.41
C GLY A 54 -13.40 9.49 -8.75
N LYS A 55 -12.36 9.88 -9.51
CA LYS A 55 -11.87 9.10 -10.64
C LYS A 55 -10.83 8.11 -10.11
N VAL A 56 -11.10 6.81 -10.23
CA VAL A 56 -10.27 5.76 -9.64
C VAL A 56 -9.77 4.79 -10.70
N TYR A 57 -8.47 4.64 -10.81
CA TYR A 57 -7.81 3.60 -11.58
C TYR A 57 -7.63 2.35 -10.71
N LEU A 58 -8.34 1.29 -11.07
CA LEU A 58 -8.22 -0.03 -10.44
C LEU A 58 -7.01 -0.74 -11.04
N ALA A 59 -5.86 -0.60 -10.40
CA ALA A 59 -4.62 -1.21 -10.88
C ALA A 59 -4.52 -2.68 -10.42
N ALA A 60 -4.68 -3.63 -11.36
CA ALA A 60 -4.75 -5.06 -11.05
C ALA A 60 -4.29 -5.95 -12.21
N ARG A 61 -4.00 -7.23 -11.89
CA ARG A 61 -3.53 -8.22 -12.87
C ARG A 61 -4.65 -8.72 -13.81
N SER A 62 -5.82 -9.00 -13.25
CA SER A 62 -6.93 -9.63 -13.98
C SER A 62 -7.93 -8.59 -14.46
N GLU A 63 -7.97 -8.38 -15.76
CA GLU A 63 -8.95 -7.49 -16.38
C GLU A 63 -10.38 -7.95 -16.11
N THR A 64 -10.67 -9.25 -16.28
CA THR A 64 -12.00 -9.82 -16.04
C THR A 64 -12.52 -9.54 -14.63
N LYS A 65 -11.73 -9.89 -13.60
CA LYS A 65 -12.12 -9.63 -12.21
C LYS A 65 -12.27 -8.15 -11.90
N THR A 66 -11.50 -7.30 -12.58
CA THR A 66 -11.58 -5.85 -12.37
C THR A 66 -12.82 -5.28 -13.03
N LYS A 67 -13.17 -5.74 -14.22
CA LYS A 67 -14.45 -5.35 -14.88
C LYS A 67 -15.66 -5.77 -14.06
N GLU A 68 -15.68 -7.00 -13.54
CA GLU A 68 -16.72 -7.47 -12.60
C GLU A 68 -16.82 -6.58 -11.36
N ALA A 69 -15.69 -6.17 -10.79
CA ALA A 69 -15.66 -5.25 -9.63
C ALA A 69 -16.19 -3.85 -10.01
N ILE A 70 -15.86 -3.34 -11.19
CA ILE A 70 -16.36 -2.05 -11.70
C ILE A 70 -17.88 -2.11 -11.88
N GLU A 71 -18.40 -3.14 -12.53
CA GLU A 71 -19.84 -3.34 -12.75
C GLU A 71 -20.60 -3.40 -11.43
N GLU A 72 -20.11 -4.18 -10.45
CA GLU A 72 -20.72 -4.29 -9.12
C GLU A 72 -20.75 -2.94 -8.39
N ILE A 73 -19.62 -2.20 -8.40
CA ILE A 73 -19.52 -0.90 -7.72
C ILE A 73 -20.44 0.13 -8.40
N THR A 74 -20.44 0.17 -9.72
CA THR A 74 -21.27 1.11 -10.50
C THR A 74 -22.77 0.84 -10.29
N ALA A 75 -23.17 -0.42 -10.32
CA ALA A 75 -24.54 -0.82 -10.04
C ALA A 75 -25.02 -0.47 -8.63
N ALA A 76 -24.10 -0.54 -7.64
CA ALA A 76 -24.41 -0.19 -6.25
C ALA A 76 -24.53 1.33 -6.02
N HIS A 77 -23.92 2.16 -6.87
CA HIS A 77 -23.90 3.63 -6.73
C HIS A 77 -24.21 4.35 -8.06
N PRO A 78 -25.41 4.17 -8.62
CA PRO A 78 -25.76 4.69 -9.96
C PRO A 78 -25.86 6.22 -10.02
N SER A 79 -25.92 6.91 -8.88
CA SER A 79 -25.93 8.38 -8.80
C SER A 79 -24.53 9.00 -8.76
N SER A 80 -23.49 8.21 -8.63
CA SER A 80 -22.11 8.72 -8.65
C SER A 80 -21.77 9.32 -10.01
N LYS A 81 -21.02 10.42 -9.97
CA LYS A 81 -20.41 11.08 -11.15
C LYS A 81 -18.95 10.73 -11.31
N GLY A 82 -18.44 9.82 -10.47
CA GLY A 82 -17.07 9.33 -10.53
C GLY A 82 -16.80 8.48 -11.76
N GLU A 83 -15.54 8.11 -11.93
CA GLU A 83 -15.08 7.22 -13.01
C GLU A 83 -14.32 6.05 -12.42
N LEU A 84 -14.57 4.84 -12.92
CA LEU A 84 -13.79 3.63 -12.61
C LEU A 84 -13.11 3.12 -13.88
N LEU A 85 -11.79 3.02 -13.84
CA LEU A 85 -10.99 2.63 -14.98
C LEU A 85 -10.05 1.46 -14.63
N PHE A 86 -10.03 0.45 -15.48
CA PHE A 86 -9.03 -0.61 -15.36
C PHE A 86 -7.65 -0.08 -15.78
N LEU A 87 -6.64 -0.39 -14.95
CA LEU A 87 -5.23 -0.18 -15.27
C LEU A 87 -4.49 -1.51 -15.09
N LYS A 88 -3.94 -2.04 -16.19
CA LYS A 88 -3.21 -3.31 -16.14
C LYS A 88 -1.95 -3.14 -15.31
N LEU A 89 -1.82 -3.89 -14.21
CA LEU A 89 -0.63 -3.86 -13.34
C LEU A 89 -0.24 -5.27 -12.91
N GLN A 90 1.01 -5.64 -13.19
CA GLN A 90 1.57 -6.93 -12.82
C GLN A 90 2.85 -6.73 -12.00
N LEU A 91 2.72 -6.66 -10.66
CA LEU A 91 3.82 -6.34 -9.74
C LEU A 91 4.88 -7.46 -9.63
N ASP A 92 4.56 -8.67 -10.03
CA ASP A 92 5.48 -9.80 -10.09
C ASP A 92 6.25 -9.89 -11.41
N ASP A 93 6.07 -8.89 -12.29
CA ASP A 93 6.84 -8.73 -13.54
C ASP A 93 7.25 -7.26 -13.72
N LEU A 94 8.47 -6.94 -13.30
CA LEU A 94 9.02 -5.57 -13.34
C LEU A 94 9.08 -4.97 -14.74
N THR A 95 9.18 -5.82 -15.80
CA THR A 95 9.25 -5.35 -17.20
C THR A 95 7.96 -4.68 -17.66
N THR A 96 6.83 -4.96 -17.01
CA THR A 96 5.50 -4.45 -17.40
C THR A 96 5.13 -3.13 -16.74
N ILE A 97 5.80 -2.76 -15.63
CA ILE A 97 5.38 -1.64 -14.77
C ILE A 97 5.55 -0.29 -15.46
N LYS A 98 6.62 -0.12 -16.24
CA LYS A 98 6.85 1.10 -17.02
C LYS A 98 5.70 1.36 -17.99
N GLN A 99 5.24 0.31 -18.70
CA GLN A 99 4.10 0.42 -19.61
C GLN A 99 2.84 0.84 -18.86
N THR A 100 2.55 0.23 -17.70
CA THR A 100 1.40 0.61 -16.81
C THR A 100 1.44 2.10 -16.50
N ALA A 101 2.59 2.61 -16.06
CA ALA A 101 2.73 4.02 -15.72
C ALA A 101 2.58 4.92 -16.97
N THR A 102 3.14 4.51 -18.12
CA THR A 102 3.02 5.24 -19.38
C THR A 102 1.57 5.33 -19.84
N GLU A 103 0.80 4.23 -19.75
CA GLU A 103 -0.64 4.22 -20.07
C GLU A 103 -1.46 5.15 -19.18
N PHE A 104 -1.12 5.25 -17.90
CA PHE A 104 -1.74 6.20 -16.98
C PHE A 104 -1.38 7.64 -17.35
N LEU A 105 -0.08 7.95 -17.51
CA LEU A 105 0.43 9.29 -17.80
C LEU A 105 0.00 9.82 -19.18
N ALA A 106 -0.36 8.93 -20.12
CA ALA A 106 -0.94 9.33 -21.40
C ALA A 106 -2.39 9.84 -21.28
N LYS A 107 -3.09 9.49 -20.18
CA LYS A 107 -4.50 9.87 -19.93
C LYS A 107 -4.63 10.95 -18.87
N GLU A 108 -3.71 10.98 -17.91
CA GLU A 108 -3.77 11.83 -16.72
C GLU A 108 -2.43 12.54 -16.51
N ASN A 109 -2.52 13.83 -16.25
CA ASN A 109 -1.36 14.66 -15.91
C ASN A 109 -1.22 14.87 -14.39
N ARG A 110 -2.18 14.40 -13.60
CA ARG A 110 -2.20 14.51 -12.13
C ARG A 110 -2.53 13.18 -11.48
N LEU A 111 -2.01 12.99 -10.28
CA LEU A 111 -2.36 11.90 -9.38
C LEU A 111 -2.45 12.43 -7.96
N ASP A 112 -3.63 12.41 -7.37
CA ASP A 112 -3.83 12.96 -6.02
C ASP A 112 -3.43 11.98 -4.93
N VAL A 113 -3.82 10.71 -5.05
CA VAL A 113 -3.37 9.68 -4.09
C VAL A 113 -3.05 8.36 -4.81
N LEU A 114 -1.90 7.80 -4.46
CA LEU A 114 -1.49 6.45 -4.83
C LEU A 114 -1.58 5.54 -3.59
N TRP A 115 -2.43 4.52 -3.62
CA TRP A 115 -2.41 3.45 -2.63
C TRP A 115 -1.65 2.24 -3.17
N ASN A 116 -0.46 2.01 -2.64
CA ASN A 116 0.31 0.78 -2.81
C ASN A 116 -0.27 -0.31 -1.90
N ASN A 117 -1.51 -0.76 -2.23
CA ASN A 117 -2.32 -1.67 -1.41
C ASN A 117 -2.11 -3.15 -1.77
N ALA A 118 -1.86 -3.49 -3.04
CA ALA A 118 -1.67 -4.87 -3.45
C ALA A 118 -0.62 -5.60 -2.59
N GLY A 119 -0.81 -6.88 -2.35
CA GLY A 119 0.17 -7.66 -1.62
C GLY A 119 -0.07 -9.15 -1.71
N VAL A 120 0.98 -9.90 -1.38
CA VAL A 120 0.94 -11.35 -1.20
C VAL A 120 1.46 -11.69 0.18
N MET A 121 0.93 -12.77 0.77
CA MET A 121 1.30 -13.25 2.10
C MET A 121 1.45 -14.76 2.06
N ILE A 122 2.57 -15.25 2.56
CA ILE A 122 2.88 -16.69 2.72
C ILE A 122 2.51 -17.48 1.46
N PRO A 123 3.08 -17.13 0.28
CA PRO A 123 2.87 -17.91 -0.92
C PRO A 123 3.51 -19.31 -0.77
N PRO A 124 3.21 -20.28 -1.67
CA PRO A 124 3.90 -21.56 -1.68
C PRO A 124 5.43 -21.39 -1.63
N ALA A 125 6.10 -22.30 -0.90
CA ALA A 125 7.55 -22.23 -0.73
C ALA A 125 8.27 -22.17 -2.10
N GLY A 126 9.31 -21.33 -2.18
CA GLY A 126 10.08 -21.14 -3.40
C GLY A 126 9.44 -20.24 -4.45
N SER A 127 8.24 -19.65 -4.18
CA SER A 127 7.59 -18.72 -5.10
C SER A 127 8.47 -17.49 -5.36
N ARG A 128 8.61 -17.11 -6.64
CA ARG A 128 9.44 -15.99 -7.09
C ARG A 128 8.71 -15.14 -8.14
N THR A 129 9.14 -13.89 -8.27
CA THR A 129 8.75 -13.02 -9.38
C THR A 129 9.37 -13.52 -10.68
N LYS A 130 8.95 -12.95 -11.82
CA LYS A 130 9.55 -13.21 -13.14
C LYS A 130 11.06 -12.96 -13.16
N GLN A 131 11.54 -12.01 -12.37
CA GLN A 131 12.95 -11.64 -12.27
C GLN A 131 13.70 -12.40 -11.17
N GLY A 132 13.07 -13.40 -10.54
CA GLY A 132 13.71 -14.26 -9.56
C GLY A 132 13.74 -13.75 -8.12
N TYR A 133 13.17 -12.58 -7.83
CA TYR A 133 13.04 -12.10 -6.44
C TYR A 133 12.06 -12.96 -5.64
N GLU A 134 12.28 -13.10 -4.32
CA GLU A 134 11.29 -13.70 -3.43
C GLU A 134 9.95 -13.00 -3.63
N LEU A 135 8.87 -13.77 -3.74
CA LEU A 135 7.60 -13.24 -4.26
C LEU A 135 7.02 -12.13 -3.40
N GLN A 136 7.05 -12.26 -2.06
CA GLN A 136 6.51 -11.24 -1.16
C GLN A 136 7.34 -9.95 -1.26
N TYR A 137 8.66 -10.09 -1.32
CA TYR A 137 9.55 -8.96 -1.44
C TYR A 137 9.38 -8.25 -2.79
N GLY A 138 9.35 -9.01 -3.87
CA GLY A 138 9.18 -8.46 -5.21
C GLY A 138 7.86 -7.74 -5.40
N VAL A 139 6.75 -8.35 -4.98
CA VAL A 139 5.40 -7.77 -5.13
C VAL A 139 5.14 -6.65 -4.13
N ASN A 140 5.38 -6.90 -2.82
CA ASN A 140 5.01 -5.94 -1.78
C ASN A 140 5.93 -4.71 -1.76
N ASN A 141 7.14 -4.81 -2.36
CA ASN A 141 8.13 -3.73 -2.34
C ASN A 141 8.62 -3.28 -3.72
N LEU A 142 9.43 -4.10 -4.41
CA LEU A 142 10.11 -3.65 -5.64
C LEU A 142 9.13 -3.21 -6.72
N GLY A 143 8.02 -3.94 -6.90
CA GLY A 143 6.99 -3.59 -7.88
C GLY A 143 6.31 -2.26 -7.55
N HIS A 144 5.94 -2.05 -6.28
CA HIS A 144 5.34 -0.78 -5.83
C HIS A 144 6.32 0.38 -5.86
N PHE A 145 7.58 0.14 -5.49
CA PHE A 145 8.61 1.16 -5.58
C PHE A 145 8.79 1.64 -7.02
N LEU A 146 8.91 0.71 -7.98
CA LEU A 146 9.06 1.05 -9.39
C LEU A 146 7.84 1.79 -9.94
N LEU A 147 6.63 1.36 -9.58
CA LEU A 147 5.40 2.05 -9.95
C LEU A 147 5.36 3.48 -9.39
N THR A 148 5.67 3.65 -8.11
CA THR A 148 5.72 4.95 -7.45
C THR A 148 6.77 5.86 -8.08
N TYR A 149 7.93 5.31 -8.44
CA TYR A 149 9.01 6.02 -9.13
C TYR A 149 8.51 6.64 -10.46
N PHE A 150 7.84 5.85 -11.29
CA PHE A 150 7.33 6.34 -12.58
C PHE A 150 6.14 7.30 -12.45
N LEU A 151 5.32 7.16 -11.41
CA LEU A 151 4.14 8.01 -11.19
C LEU A 151 4.48 9.32 -10.44
N ARG A 152 5.71 9.46 -9.95
CA ARG A 152 6.16 10.66 -9.22
C ARG A 152 5.88 11.97 -9.96
N PRO A 153 6.12 12.12 -11.29
CA PRO A 153 5.82 13.36 -12.00
C PRO A 153 4.35 13.79 -11.92
N ALA A 154 3.40 12.83 -11.98
CA ALA A 154 1.97 13.14 -11.85
C ALA A 154 1.58 13.54 -10.41
N LEU A 155 2.24 12.94 -9.40
CA LEU A 155 2.09 13.36 -8.00
C LEU A 155 2.62 14.78 -7.77
N GLU A 156 3.79 15.12 -8.32
CA GLU A 156 4.38 16.46 -8.23
C GLU A 156 3.50 17.50 -8.96
N THR A 157 2.97 17.15 -10.13
CA THR A 157 2.01 18.03 -10.83
C THR A 157 0.76 18.26 -9.99
N ALA A 158 0.19 17.23 -9.39
CA ALA A 158 -0.95 17.38 -8.49
C ALA A 158 -0.61 18.27 -7.28
N ALA A 159 0.55 18.08 -6.65
CA ALA A 159 0.97 18.82 -5.46
C ALA A 159 1.12 20.33 -5.71
N ASN A 160 1.45 20.72 -6.94
CA ASN A 160 1.57 22.13 -7.33
C ASN A 160 0.21 22.87 -7.43
N ILE A 161 -0.90 22.13 -7.61
CA ILE A 161 -2.23 22.71 -7.87
C ILE A 161 -3.29 22.28 -6.86
N ALA A 162 -3.06 21.21 -6.10
CA ALA A 162 -3.98 20.70 -5.10
C ALA A 162 -3.84 21.47 -3.75
N PRO A 163 -4.84 21.41 -2.87
CA PRO A 163 -4.70 21.91 -1.51
C PRO A 163 -3.48 21.31 -0.80
N LYS A 164 -2.83 22.11 0.04
CA LYS A 164 -1.68 21.66 0.83
C LYS A 164 -2.04 20.37 1.61
N ASN A 165 -1.10 19.43 1.68
CA ASN A 165 -1.22 18.15 2.37
C ASN A 165 -2.21 17.14 1.76
N SER A 166 -2.77 17.39 0.56
CA SER A 166 -3.77 16.51 -0.05
C SER A 166 -3.20 15.47 -1.02
N VAL A 167 -1.98 15.65 -1.53
CA VAL A 167 -1.35 14.69 -2.43
C VAL A 167 -0.52 13.69 -1.63
N ARG A 168 -0.81 12.37 -1.83
CA ARG A 168 -0.25 11.36 -0.92
C ARG A 168 0.16 10.08 -1.63
N VAL A 169 1.18 9.42 -1.07
CA VAL A 169 1.57 8.05 -1.38
C VAL A 169 1.39 7.21 -0.12
N ILE A 170 0.52 6.20 -0.20
CA ILE A 170 0.16 5.34 0.92
C ILE A 170 0.73 3.95 0.70
N TRP A 171 1.55 3.49 1.66
CA TRP A 171 2.18 2.18 1.64
C TRP A 171 1.45 1.25 2.62
N VAL A 172 0.65 0.34 2.06
CA VAL A 172 -0.11 -0.60 2.89
C VAL A 172 0.81 -1.68 3.42
N SER A 173 1.24 -1.49 4.66
CA SER A 173 2.06 -2.40 5.42
C SER A 173 1.19 -3.38 6.24
N SER A 174 1.57 -3.68 7.46
CA SER A 174 0.88 -4.59 8.38
C SER A 174 1.50 -4.48 9.77
N SER A 175 0.81 -4.89 10.82
CA SER A 175 1.41 -5.16 12.13
C SER A 175 2.60 -6.13 12.07
N ALA A 176 2.70 -6.94 11.02
CA ALA A 176 3.86 -7.79 10.75
C ALA A 176 5.17 -7.00 10.61
N ALA A 177 5.13 -5.72 10.25
CA ALA A 177 6.32 -4.87 10.23
C ALA A 177 6.94 -4.69 11.62
N ASP A 178 6.11 -4.62 12.67
CA ASP A 178 6.60 -4.55 14.05
C ASP A 178 7.26 -5.87 14.51
N ALA A 179 6.86 -6.99 13.89
CA ALA A 179 7.43 -8.32 14.15
C ALA A 179 8.71 -8.62 13.35
N ALA A 180 9.08 -7.77 12.40
CA ALA A 180 10.34 -7.93 11.66
C ALA A 180 11.54 -7.86 12.63
N PRO A 181 12.60 -8.69 12.43
CA PRO A 181 13.77 -8.68 13.31
C PRO A 181 14.55 -7.37 13.18
N ASN A 182 15.60 -7.21 13.98
CA ASN A 182 16.56 -6.12 13.82
C ASN A 182 17.92 -6.73 13.37
N PRO A 183 18.46 -6.32 12.22
CA PRO A 183 17.93 -5.35 11.27
C PRO A 183 16.67 -5.87 10.53
N ALA A 184 15.70 -4.98 10.31
CA ALA A 184 14.47 -5.33 9.59
C ALA A 184 14.73 -5.61 8.10
N ILE A 185 15.69 -4.90 7.54
CA ILE A 185 16.21 -5.11 6.18
C ILE A 185 17.63 -5.69 6.31
N GLU A 186 17.80 -6.93 5.90
CA GLU A 186 19.09 -7.63 5.91
C GLU A 186 19.73 -7.52 4.51
N LEU A 187 20.43 -6.40 4.27
CA LEU A 187 21.01 -6.09 2.96
C LEU A 187 21.99 -7.15 2.44
N THR A 188 22.56 -7.96 3.33
CA THR A 188 23.47 -9.06 2.96
C THR A 188 22.72 -10.36 2.63
N ASN A 189 21.37 -10.38 2.71
CA ASN A 189 20.54 -11.57 2.48
C ASN A 189 19.27 -11.26 1.68
N MET A 190 19.31 -10.26 0.80
CA MET A 190 18.14 -9.82 0.05
C MET A 190 17.64 -10.85 -0.97
N ASP A 191 18.49 -11.77 -1.40
CA ASP A 191 18.17 -12.92 -2.26
C ASP A 191 17.71 -14.16 -1.48
N TYR A 192 17.73 -14.08 -0.15
CA TYR A 192 17.43 -15.17 0.78
C TYR A 192 18.30 -16.44 0.55
N HIS A 193 19.59 -16.27 0.20
CA HIS A 193 20.52 -17.40 0.15
C HIS A 193 20.66 -18.08 1.53
N ARG A 194 20.50 -17.35 2.61
CA ARG A 194 20.18 -17.87 3.94
C ARG A 194 18.68 -17.87 4.09
N ASP A 195 18.05 -19.04 3.92
CA ASP A 195 16.60 -19.12 3.92
C ASP A 195 15.98 -18.69 5.27
N GLU A 196 14.83 -18.07 5.18
CA GLU A 196 13.98 -17.68 6.32
C GLU A 196 12.58 -18.23 6.11
N GLY A 197 11.85 -18.51 7.18
CA GLY A 197 10.46 -18.95 7.08
C GLY A 197 9.56 -17.92 6.39
N ALA A 198 8.52 -18.37 5.70
CA ALA A 198 7.65 -17.53 4.88
C ALA A 198 7.01 -16.39 5.67
N TRP A 199 6.68 -16.58 6.94
CA TRP A 199 6.21 -15.54 7.85
C TRP A 199 7.26 -14.45 8.07
N MET A 200 8.53 -14.82 8.29
CA MET A 200 9.60 -13.86 8.50
C MET A 200 9.86 -13.03 7.24
N LYS A 201 9.85 -13.68 6.06
CA LYS A 201 9.92 -12.98 4.77
C LYS A 201 8.78 -11.97 4.60
N TYR A 202 7.56 -12.34 5.03
CA TYR A 202 6.42 -11.43 5.06
C TYR A 202 6.66 -10.24 5.98
N CYS A 203 7.10 -10.48 7.22
CA CYS A 203 7.43 -9.42 8.17
C CYS A 203 8.45 -8.44 7.60
N ARG A 204 9.55 -8.94 7.01
CA ARG A 204 10.56 -8.12 6.35
C ARG A 204 9.98 -7.34 5.16
N SER A 205 9.14 -7.96 4.34
CA SER A 205 8.51 -7.28 3.19
C SER A 205 7.61 -6.12 3.65
N LYS A 206 6.92 -6.27 4.78
CA LYS A 206 6.06 -5.21 5.33
C LYS A 206 6.85 -4.13 6.06
N ALA A 207 7.95 -4.47 6.71
CA ALA A 207 8.90 -3.49 7.25
C ALA A 207 9.58 -2.67 6.13
N ALA A 208 9.94 -3.32 5.02
CA ALA A 208 10.53 -2.66 3.86
C ALA A 208 9.60 -1.59 3.24
N SER A 209 8.27 -1.81 3.25
CA SER A 209 7.32 -0.80 2.81
C SER A 209 7.35 0.46 3.69
N VAL A 210 7.57 0.28 5.00
CA VAL A 210 7.74 1.41 5.95
C VAL A 210 9.03 2.18 5.68
N VAL A 211 10.14 1.45 5.46
CA VAL A 211 11.44 2.07 5.13
C VAL A 211 11.35 2.85 3.81
N HIS A 212 10.68 2.29 2.77
CA HIS A 212 10.45 3.01 1.52
C HIS A 212 9.62 4.29 1.72
N SER A 213 8.54 4.22 2.53
CA SER A 213 7.73 5.39 2.85
C SER A 213 8.56 6.50 3.49
N ALA A 214 9.36 6.16 4.51
CA ALA A 214 10.19 7.12 5.23
C ALA A 214 11.29 7.73 4.35
N GLU A 215 11.93 6.94 3.48
CA GLU A 215 12.94 7.46 2.55
C GLU A 215 12.31 8.27 1.42
N PHE A 216 11.14 7.90 0.94
CA PHE A 216 10.40 8.67 -0.06
C PHE A 216 10.16 10.12 0.41
N VAL A 217 9.81 10.31 1.69
CA VAL A 217 9.68 11.65 2.28
C VAL A 217 10.97 12.46 2.15
N ARG A 218 12.11 11.86 2.45
CA ARG A 218 13.41 12.53 2.35
C ARG A 218 13.73 12.94 0.89
N ARG A 219 13.40 12.05 -0.05
CA ARG A 219 13.65 12.24 -1.50
C ARG A 219 12.64 13.19 -2.18
N THR A 220 11.51 13.46 -1.53
CA THR A 220 10.46 14.37 -2.03
C THR A 220 10.28 15.60 -1.14
N LYS A 221 11.28 15.92 -0.32
CA LYS A 221 11.23 17.11 0.55
C LYS A 221 10.96 18.37 -0.25
N GLY A 222 10.00 19.14 0.17
CA GLY A 222 9.61 20.42 -0.47
C GLY A 222 8.68 20.29 -1.67
N THR A 223 8.29 19.08 -2.10
CA THR A 223 7.33 18.89 -3.21
C THR A 223 5.87 19.00 -2.78
N GLY A 224 5.58 19.03 -1.48
CA GLY A 224 4.21 19.00 -0.95
C GLY A 224 3.54 17.64 -0.94
N ILE A 225 4.25 16.57 -1.33
CA ILE A 225 3.74 15.20 -1.29
C ILE A 225 3.92 14.61 0.12
N ILE A 226 2.88 14.04 0.67
CA ILE A 226 2.91 13.28 1.93
C ILE A 226 3.03 11.79 1.63
N SER A 227 3.92 11.10 2.32
CA SER A 227 4.06 9.64 2.28
C SER A 227 3.77 9.05 3.66
N LEU A 228 2.90 8.06 3.72
CA LEU A 228 2.52 7.38 4.95
C LEU A 228 2.55 5.87 4.75
N SER A 229 2.94 5.17 5.81
CA SER A 229 2.75 3.74 5.89
C SER A 229 1.62 3.41 6.87
N LEU A 230 0.96 2.26 6.70
CA LEU A 230 -0.16 1.89 7.55
C LEU A 230 -0.24 0.39 7.85
N ASN A 231 -0.90 0.08 8.98
CA ASN A 231 -1.47 -1.23 9.25
C ASN A 231 -2.99 -1.12 9.07
N PRO A 232 -3.60 -1.82 8.09
CA PRO A 232 -5.05 -1.71 7.90
C PRO A 232 -5.84 -2.35 9.04
N GLY A 233 -5.24 -3.29 9.78
CA GLY A 233 -5.85 -4.13 10.79
C GLY A 233 -5.87 -5.60 10.39
N ASN A 234 -6.57 -6.43 11.19
CA ASN A 234 -6.68 -7.88 10.95
C ASN A 234 -8.04 -8.19 10.32
N PHE A 235 -8.04 -8.73 9.10
CA PHE A 235 -9.26 -9.06 8.34
C PHE A 235 -9.12 -10.38 7.62
N VAL A 236 -10.21 -11.12 7.52
CA VAL A 236 -10.27 -12.29 6.66
C VAL A 236 -10.54 -11.82 5.23
N THR A 237 -9.57 -11.98 4.37
CA THR A 237 -9.62 -11.66 2.94
C THR A 237 -8.97 -12.78 2.14
N ASN A 238 -8.85 -12.64 0.84
CA ASN A 238 -8.11 -13.60 0.00
C ASN A 238 -6.60 -13.66 0.32
N LEU A 239 -6.08 -12.76 1.15
CA LEU A 239 -4.69 -12.76 1.57
C LEU A 239 -4.33 -13.99 2.41
N GLN A 240 -5.30 -14.52 3.18
CA GLN A 240 -5.14 -15.68 4.06
C GLN A 240 -5.42 -17.03 3.37
N GLN A 241 -5.55 -17.07 2.05
CA GLN A 241 -5.92 -18.29 1.29
C GLN A 241 -4.98 -19.50 1.52
N ASN A 242 -3.72 -19.23 1.92
CA ASN A 242 -2.70 -20.24 2.17
C ASN A 242 -2.59 -20.64 3.66
N MET A 243 -3.40 -20.07 4.57
CA MET A 243 -3.43 -20.45 5.98
C MET A 243 -4.16 -21.78 6.18
N SER A 244 -3.72 -22.57 7.16
CA SER A 244 -4.44 -23.75 7.58
C SER A 244 -5.81 -23.42 8.20
N LYS A 245 -6.73 -24.37 8.22
CA LYS A 245 -8.07 -24.17 8.82
C LYS A 245 -8.00 -23.76 10.31
N MET A 246 -7.04 -24.30 11.05
CA MET A 246 -6.85 -24.00 12.47
C MET A 246 -6.34 -22.55 12.66
N GLU A 247 -5.32 -22.15 11.91
CA GLU A 247 -4.79 -20.78 11.93
C GLU A 247 -5.85 -19.76 11.54
N LEU A 248 -6.63 -20.06 10.49
CA LEU A 248 -7.72 -19.18 10.05
C LEU A 248 -8.82 -19.06 11.13
N THR A 249 -9.14 -20.14 11.86
CA THR A 249 -10.12 -20.09 12.96
C THR A 249 -9.63 -19.22 14.10
N MET A 250 -8.37 -19.34 14.51
CA MET A 250 -7.76 -18.48 15.52
C MET A 250 -7.69 -17.02 15.05
N PHE A 251 -7.33 -16.80 13.80
CA PHE A 251 -7.27 -15.45 13.22
C PHE A 251 -8.64 -14.76 13.19
N LYS A 252 -9.72 -15.49 12.94
CA LYS A 252 -11.10 -14.96 12.98
C LYS A 252 -11.51 -14.39 14.33
N LEU A 253 -10.91 -14.84 15.44
CA LEU A 253 -11.22 -14.33 16.78
C LEU A 253 -10.75 -12.88 17.00
N ILE A 254 -9.75 -12.45 16.25
CA ILE A 254 -9.17 -11.10 16.32
C ILE A 254 -9.44 -10.27 15.05
N ALA A 255 -10.13 -10.87 14.09
CA ALA A 255 -10.44 -10.20 12.82
C ALA A 255 -11.62 -9.23 12.99
N SER A 256 -11.49 -8.07 12.43
CA SER A 256 -12.55 -7.07 12.30
C SER A 256 -13.25 -7.19 10.95
N GLU A 257 -14.32 -6.45 10.74
CA GLU A 257 -14.96 -6.36 9.42
C GLU A 257 -14.03 -5.69 8.41
N PRO A 258 -13.88 -6.23 7.19
CA PRO A 258 -12.94 -5.72 6.19
C PRO A 258 -13.15 -4.23 5.84
N ILE A 259 -14.36 -3.71 5.96
CA ILE A 259 -14.64 -2.29 5.70
C ILE A 259 -13.80 -1.35 6.60
N ASN A 260 -13.51 -1.76 7.84
CA ASN A 260 -12.67 -0.97 8.76
C ASN A 260 -11.22 -0.84 8.24
N GLY A 261 -10.73 -1.84 7.50
CA GLY A 261 -9.42 -1.74 6.84
C GLY A 261 -9.42 -0.70 5.73
N ALA A 262 -10.50 -0.67 4.94
CA ALA A 262 -10.67 0.37 3.93
C ALA A 262 -10.76 1.76 4.57
N TYR A 263 -11.36 1.90 5.75
CA TYR A 263 -11.36 3.17 6.48
C TYR A 263 -9.97 3.59 6.96
N THR A 264 -9.09 2.65 7.32
CA THR A 264 -7.69 2.99 7.63
C THR A 264 -6.97 3.54 6.40
N GLU A 265 -7.15 2.90 5.24
CA GLU A 265 -6.58 3.37 3.96
C GLU A 265 -7.19 4.71 3.55
N LEU A 266 -8.49 4.89 3.72
CA LEU A 266 -9.21 6.13 3.45
C LEU A 266 -8.70 7.29 4.32
N PHE A 267 -8.55 7.05 5.62
CA PHE A 267 -7.99 8.02 6.56
C PHE A 267 -6.57 8.44 6.15
N ALA A 268 -5.70 7.48 5.89
CA ALA A 268 -4.32 7.77 5.47
C ALA A 268 -4.28 8.60 4.16
N GLY A 269 -5.17 8.28 3.22
CA GLY A 269 -5.20 8.96 1.92
C GLY A 269 -5.90 10.32 1.93
N LEU A 270 -6.95 10.52 2.75
CA LEU A 270 -7.87 11.64 2.55
C LEU A 270 -8.27 12.40 3.83
N SER A 271 -7.81 11.99 5.03
CA SER A 271 -8.12 12.77 6.23
C SER A 271 -7.50 14.17 6.15
N ASP A 272 -8.30 15.20 6.44
CA ASP A 272 -7.89 16.59 6.54
C ASP A 272 -7.04 16.89 7.79
N THR A 273 -7.06 15.97 8.77
CA THR A 273 -6.25 16.09 9.99
C THR A 273 -4.77 15.72 9.76
N ILE A 274 -4.44 15.05 8.64
CA ILE A 274 -3.05 14.71 8.30
C ILE A 274 -2.35 15.93 7.69
N THR A 275 -1.21 16.28 8.27
CA THR A 275 -0.40 17.43 7.87
C THR A 275 1.04 17.02 7.52
N GLU A 276 1.86 18.00 7.13
CA GLU A 276 3.29 17.80 6.88
C GLU A 276 4.05 17.26 8.11
N GLU A 277 3.56 17.51 9.33
CA GLU A 277 4.15 17.00 10.57
C GLU A 277 4.00 15.47 10.69
N ASP A 278 2.98 14.90 10.03
CA ASP A 278 2.72 13.45 9.99
C ASP A 278 3.49 12.74 8.87
N ASN A 279 4.21 13.48 8.02
CA ASN A 279 4.88 12.92 6.84
C ASN A 279 5.95 11.89 7.25
N GLY A 280 5.88 10.69 6.68
CA GLY A 280 6.69 9.54 7.09
C GLY A 280 6.10 8.77 8.27
N GLY A 281 4.91 9.14 8.74
CA GLY A 281 4.22 8.55 9.87
C GLY A 281 3.63 7.17 9.59
N TRP A 282 3.09 6.59 10.66
CA TRP A 282 2.39 5.32 10.66
C TRP A 282 0.93 5.50 11.03
N VAL A 283 0.03 5.01 10.17
CA VAL A 283 -1.40 5.00 10.48
C VAL A 283 -1.80 3.63 11.01
N SER A 284 -2.26 3.60 12.25
CA SER A 284 -2.78 2.39 12.90
C SER A 284 -4.29 2.23 12.71
N PRO A 285 -4.85 1.03 12.93
CA PRO A 285 -6.30 0.80 12.84
C PRO A 285 -7.09 1.62 13.87
N PHE A 286 -8.18 2.27 13.56
CA PHE A 286 -8.76 2.54 12.26
C PHE A 286 -8.71 4.06 12.03
N GLY A 287 -7.50 4.57 11.72
CA GLY A 287 -7.32 6.00 11.43
C GLY A 287 -6.75 6.79 12.62
N LYS A 288 -5.56 6.43 13.08
CA LYS A 288 -4.77 7.17 14.07
C LYS A 288 -3.31 7.21 13.64
N VAL A 289 -2.74 8.42 13.58
CA VAL A 289 -1.30 8.57 13.34
C VAL A 289 -0.52 8.23 14.60
N GLU A 290 0.48 7.38 14.49
CA GLU A 290 1.37 6.95 15.56
C GLU A 290 2.84 7.03 15.14
N LYS A 291 3.73 6.96 16.12
CA LYS A 291 5.18 6.93 15.86
C LYS A 291 5.57 5.61 15.18
N VAL A 292 6.39 5.72 14.17
CA VAL A 292 7.01 4.57 13.51
C VAL A 292 8.06 3.93 14.43
N ARG A 293 8.29 2.62 14.28
CA ARG A 293 9.41 1.91 14.92
C ARG A 293 10.73 2.55 14.48
N LYS A 294 11.58 2.97 15.44
CA LYS A 294 12.72 3.86 15.19
C LYS A 294 13.71 3.33 14.16
N ASP A 295 13.99 2.04 14.17
CA ASP A 295 14.91 1.40 13.23
C ASP A 295 14.39 1.41 11.78
N LEU A 296 13.06 1.46 11.56
CA LEU A 296 12.45 1.52 10.23
C LEU A 296 12.50 2.92 9.61
N VAL A 297 12.79 3.94 10.40
CA VAL A 297 12.94 5.33 9.93
C VAL A 297 14.38 5.83 10.02
N ASP A 298 15.34 4.95 10.31
CA ASP A 298 16.76 5.27 10.33
C ASP A 298 17.22 5.76 8.95
N PRO A 299 17.79 6.97 8.84
CA PRO A 299 18.21 7.54 7.57
C PRO A 299 19.26 6.70 6.84
N THR A 300 20.19 6.10 7.59
CA THR A 300 21.26 5.30 6.99
C THR A 300 20.72 4.01 6.38
N LEU A 301 19.77 3.36 7.09
CA LEU A 301 19.08 2.19 6.55
C LEU A 301 18.23 2.58 5.32
N GLY A 302 17.48 3.68 5.43
CA GLY A 302 16.63 4.18 4.34
C GLY A 302 17.42 4.44 3.07
N GLU A 303 18.52 5.20 3.15
CA GLU A 303 19.39 5.50 2.02
C GLU A 303 19.97 4.23 1.37
N LYS A 304 20.60 3.36 2.17
CA LYS A 304 21.18 2.12 1.64
C LYS A 304 20.16 1.20 0.98
N PHE A 305 18.97 1.10 1.57
CA PHE A 305 17.91 0.27 1.04
C PHE A 305 17.29 0.86 -0.25
N TRP A 306 17.15 2.17 -0.31
CA TRP A 306 16.72 2.88 -1.50
C TRP A 306 17.69 2.69 -2.66
N ASP A 307 18.97 2.88 -2.40
CA ASP A 307 20.03 2.75 -3.42
C ASP A 307 20.14 1.30 -3.92
N TRP A 308 20.04 0.33 -3.01
CA TRP A 308 19.93 -1.08 -3.37
C TRP A 308 18.71 -1.31 -4.28
N SER A 309 17.54 -0.77 -3.93
CA SER A 309 16.32 -0.91 -4.74
C SER A 309 16.49 -0.31 -6.12
N LEU A 310 17.05 0.90 -6.23
CA LEU A 310 17.36 1.53 -7.52
C LEU A 310 18.32 0.68 -8.36
N GLN A 311 19.35 0.12 -7.75
CA GLN A 311 20.30 -0.76 -8.43
C GLN A 311 19.59 -2.00 -9.02
N GLN A 312 18.70 -2.64 -8.26
CA GLN A 312 17.92 -3.78 -8.74
C GLN A 312 16.96 -3.42 -9.89
N LEU A 313 16.40 -2.22 -9.84
CA LEU A 313 15.36 -1.76 -10.78
C LEU A 313 15.91 -1.08 -12.02
N ARG A 314 17.18 -0.70 -12.03
CA ARG A 314 17.83 0.00 -13.16
C ARG A 314 17.58 -0.63 -14.54
N PRO A 315 17.55 -1.97 -14.70
CA PRO A 315 17.25 -2.60 -15.99
C PRO A 315 15.83 -2.37 -16.50
N TYR A 316 14.91 -1.91 -15.65
CA TYR A 316 13.47 -1.76 -15.92
C TYR A 316 13.00 -0.29 -15.94
N MET A 317 13.91 0.67 -15.74
CA MET A 317 13.66 2.12 -15.74
C MET A 317 13.69 2.79 -17.11
#